data_405ff053b7b949b0ce40414edc38fe42
#
_entry.id   405ff053b7b949b0ce40414edc38fe42
#
_cell.length_a   1.000
_cell.length_b   1.000
_cell.length_c   1.000
_cell.angle_alpha   90.00
_cell.angle_beta   90.00
_cell.angle_gamma   90.00
#
_symmetry.space_group_name_H-M   'P 1'
#
loop_
_entity.id
_entity.type
_entity.pdbx_description
1 polymer ?
#
loop_
_entity_poly.entity_id
_entity_poly.type
_entity_poly.pdbx_seq_one_letter_code
_entity_poly.pdbx_strand_id
1 'polypeptide(L)'
;MEHAEFIRLAPQLRKKAMSVGQSFFASEDEAEDVAQETLIRIWKAWDGVSSPGEADRLTISVAKHECINVWRREQRRPHTSLSISHEETQPAAPGSSSLEGDELSEAIRKAASTLPRSEGRLWRLFAEAGMAAAEISAITEVNVRSVSTMLSHARNHIYKLLKEGGYIDE
;
A
#
# COMPACT_ATOMS: atom_id res chain seq x y z
N MET A 1 0.29 -27.89 -5.08
CA MET A 1 1.52 -27.70 -5.91
C MET A 1 2.73 -28.21 -5.14
N GLU A 2 3.75 -28.71 -5.84
CA GLU A 2 4.96 -29.24 -5.18
C GLU A 2 5.82 -28.10 -4.60
N HIS A 3 6.56 -28.41 -3.51
CA HIS A 3 7.45 -27.43 -2.86
C HIS A 3 8.56 -26.90 -3.78
N ALA A 4 8.98 -27.71 -4.77
CA ALA A 4 9.94 -27.27 -5.79
C ALA A 4 9.40 -26.11 -6.63
N GLU A 5 8.11 -26.05 -6.88
CA GLU A 5 7.47 -24.94 -7.58
C GLU A 5 7.42 -23.66 -6.74
N PHE A 6 7.25 -23.79 -5.41
CA PHE A 6 7.37 -22.63 -4.52
C PHE A 6 8.74 -21.99 -4.66
N ILE A 7 9.82 -22.78 -4.57
CA ILE A 7 11.19 -22.28 -4.67
C ILE A 7 11.38 -21.53 -6.00
N ARG A 8 10.84 -22.05 -7.09
CA ARG A 8 10.90 -21.42 -8.41
C ARG A 8 10.13 -20.10 -8.47
N LEU A 9 8.97 -20.03 -7.83
CA LEU A 9 8.08 -18.87 -7.85
C LEU A 9 8.42 -17.83 -6.76
N ALA A 10 9.10 -18.23 -5.70
CA ALA A 10 9.38 -17.38 -4.54
C ALA A 10 9.97 -16.00 -4.88
N PRO A 11 10.92 -15.86 -5.82
CA PRO A 11 11.41 -14.52 -6.19
C PRO A 11 10.34 -13.62 -6.79
N GLN A 12 9.44 -14.17 -7.60
CA GLN A 12 8.33 -13.43 -8.19
C GLN A 12 7.27 -13.06 -7.14
N LEU A 13 6.92 -14.00 -6.26
CA LEU A 13 5.97 -13.77 -5.17
C LEU A 13 6.52 -12.71 -4.20
N ARG A 14 7.82 -12.78 -3.87
CA ARG A 14 8.50 -11.78 -3.05
C ARG A 14 8.42 -10.38 -3.69
N LYS A 15 8.71 -10.26 -4.98
CA LYS A 15 8.61 -8.99 -5.70
C LYS A 15 7.20 -8.40 -5.62
N LYS A 16 6.16 -9.23 -5.75
CA LYS A 16 4.76 -8.79 -5.62
C LYS A 16 4.43 -8.34 -4.20
N ALA A 17 4.82 -9.12 -3.20
CA ALA A 17 4.61 -8.75 -1.79
C ALA A 17 5.36 -7.47 -1.42
N MET A 18 6.60 -7.31 -1.91
CA MET A 18 7.40 -6.09 -1.73
C MET A 18 6.72 -4.87 -2.35
N SER A 19 6.18 -5.00 -3.57
CA SER A 19 5.43 -3.92 -4.24
C SER A 19 4.19 -3.49 -3.43
N VAL A 20 3.46 -4.44 -2.85
CA VAL A 20 2.33 -4.13 -1.96
C VAL A 20 2.83 -3.40 -0.71
N GLY A 21 3.91 -3.88 -0.07
CA GLY A 21 4.50 -3.22 1.11
C GLY A 21 4.94 -1.80 0.82
N GLN A 22 5.60 -1.56 -0.31
CA GLN A 22 6.06 -0.24 -0.75
C GLN A 22 4.90 0.74 -1.02
N SER A 23 3.73 0.25 -1.45
CA SER A 23 2.55 1.09 -1.61
C SER A 23 1.92 1.53 -0.27
N PHE A 24 2.12 0.76 0.80
CA PHE A 24 1.63 1.08 2.15
C PHE A 24 2.62 1.90 2.99
N PHE A 25 3.90 1.64 2.85
CA PHE A 25 4.96 2.19 3.71
C PHE A 25 5.97 2.99 2.88
N ALA A 26 6.45 4.09 3.45
CA ALA A 26 7.55 4.84 2.88
C ALA A 26 8.92 4.17 3.18
N SER A 27 8.99 3.32 4.19
CA SER A 27 10.19 2.59 4.60
C SER A 27 10.35 1.30 3.83
N GLU A 28 11.52 1.09 3.25
CA GLU A 28 11.87 -0.15 2.57
C GLU A 28 11.98 -1.34 3.56
N ASP A 29 12.44 -1.09 4.77
CA ASP A 29 12.54 -2.11 5.83
C ASP A 29 11.17 -2.68 6.20
N GLU A 30 10.15 -1.83 6.33
CA GLU A 30 8.78 -2.26 6.60
C GLU A 30 8.19 -3.06 5.43
N ALA A 31 8.47 -2.64 4.20
CA ALA A 31 8.04 -3.38 3.01
C ALA A 31 8.75 -4.75 2.90
N GLU A 32 10.02 -4.83 3.28
CA GLU A 32 10.79 -6.08 3.34
C GLU A 32 10.21 -7.03 4.40
N ASP A 33 9.88 -6.54 5.59
CA ASP A 33 9.26 -7.33 6.66
C ASP A 33 7.92 -7.90 6.21
N VAL A 34 7.10 -7.11 5.53
CA VAL A 34 5.84 -7.56 4.93
C VAL A 34 6.09 -8.65 3.90
N ALA A 35 7.09 -8.48 3.03
CA ALA A 35 7.40 -9.47 2.01
C ALA A 35 7.87 -10.80 2.62
N GLN A 36 8.71 -10.76 3.63
CA GLN A 36 9.20 -11.95 4.33
C GLN A 36 8.06 -12.70 5.03
N GLU A 37 7.24 -12.01 5.82
CA GLU A 37 6.11 -12.62 6.51
C GLU A 37 5.08 -13.20 5.52
N THR A 38 4.83 -12.49 4.41
CA THR A 38 3.97 -12.98 3.34
C THR A 38 4.48 -14.30 2.77
N LEU A 39 5.76 -14.40 2.44
CA LEU A 39 6.34 -15.64 1.91
C LEU A 39 6.26 -16.80 2.91
N ILE A 40 6.48 -16.55 4.19
CA ILE A 40 6.36 -17.57 5.25
C ILE A 40 4.92 -18.10 5.30
N ARG A 41 3.94 -17.23 5.21
CA ARG A 41 2.52 -17.64 5.22
C ARG A 41 2.11 -18.39 3.97
N ILE A 42 2.56 -17.96 2.80
CA ILE A 42 2.32 -18.67 1.54
C ILE A 42 2.97 -20.05 1.58
N TRP A 43 4.20 -20.15 2.08
CA TRP A 43 4.87 -21.44 2.26
C TRP A 43 4.06 -22.41 3.13
N LYS A 44 3.56 -21.94 4.27
CA LYS A 44 2.73 -22.74 5.18
C LYS A 44 1.40 -23.19 4.56
N ALA A 45 0.86 -22.40 3.64
CA ALA A 45 -0.39 -22.68 2.93
C ALA A 45 -0.19 -23.38 1.59
N TRP A 46 1.06 -23.70 1.21
CA TRP A 46 1.42 -24.10 -0.15
C TRP A 46 0.72 -25.37 -0.64
N ASP A 47 0.47 -26.31 0.22
CA ASP A 47 -0.23 -27.57 -0.12
C ASP A 47 -1.66 -27.32 -0.63
N GLY A 48 -2.29 -26.22 -0.21
CA GLY A 48 -3.62 -25.80 -0.66
C GLY A 48 -3.62 -24.98 -1.95
N VAL A 49 -2.46 -24.61 -2.47
CA VAL A 49 -2.34 -23.80 -3.69
C VAL A 49 -2.35 -24.69 -4.93
N SER A 50 -3.26 -24.41 -5.86
CA SER A 50 -3.51 -25.28 -7.02
C SER A 50 -2.85 -24.79 -8.32
N SER A 51 -2.49 -23.50 -8.40
CA SER A 51 -1.92 -22.89 -9.61
C SER A 51 -1.04 -21.67 -9.32
N PRO A 52 -0.10 -21.32 -10.23
CA PRO A 52 0.68 -20.09 -10.10
C PRO A 52 -0.17 -18.81 -10.02
N GLY A 53 -1.29 -18.76 -10.76
CA GLY A 53 -2.21 -17.63 -10.70
C GLY A 53 -2.94 -17.50 -9.37
N GLU A 54 -3.21 -18.62 -8.70
CA GLU A 54 -3.73 -18.64 -7.34
C GLU A 54 -2.67 -18.19 -6.33
N ALA A 55 -1.42 -18.66 -6.48
CA ALA A 55 -0.29 -18.21 -5.67
C ALA A 55 -0.12 -16.69 -5.74
N ASP A 56 -0.22 -16.09 -6.92
CA ASP A 56 -0.13 -14.66 -7.14
C ASP A 56 -1.24 -13.88 -6.40
N ARG A 57 -2.50 -14.31 -6.55
CA ARG A 57 -3.64 -13.67 -5.87
C ARG A 57 -3.54 -13.79 -4.36
N LEU A 58 -3.18 -14.98 -3.88
CA LEU A 58 -3.00 -15.25 -2.46
C LEU A 58 -1.88 -14.37 -1.88
N THR A 59 -0.76 -14.22 -2.60
CA THR A 59 0.36 -13.37 -2.20
C THR A 59 -0.09 -11.91 -2.02
N ILE A 60 -0.81 -11.35 -2.98
CA ILE A 60 -1.31 -9.97 -2.88
C ILE A 60 -2.27 -9.82 -1.69
N SER A 61 -3.17 -10.77 -1.50
CA SER A 61 -4.13 -10.76 -0.38
C SER A 61 -3.43 -10.84 0.98
N VAL A 62 -2.49 -11.78 1.13
CA VAL A 62 -1.73 -11.95 2.37
C VAL A 62 -0.86 -10.72 2.65
N ALA A 63 -0.16 -10.18 1.64
CA ALA A 63 0.66 -8.98 1.80
C ALA A 63 -0.17 -7.77 2.26
N LYS A 64 -1.36 -7.57 1.72
CA LYS A 64 -2.29 -6.52 2.19
C LYS A 64 -2.66 -6.70 3.66
N HIS A 65 -3.00 -7.92 4.07
CA HIS A 65 -3.31 -8.22 5.46
C HIS A 65 -2.10 -7.98 6.39
N GLU A 66 -0.89 -8.32 5.95
CA GLU A 66 0.32 -8.03 6.73
C GLU A 66 0.58 -6.53 6.87
N CYS A 67 0.40 -5.75 5.82
CA CYS A 67 0.49 -4.30 5.90
C CYS A 67 -0.47 -3.72 6.94
N ILE A 68 -1.70 -4.22 6.97
CA ILE A 68 -2.72 -3.83 7.94
C ILE A 68 -2.30 -4.24 9.36
N ASN A 69 -1.75 -5.44 9.54
CA ASN A 69 -1.28 -5.92 10.83
C ASN A 69 -0.11 -5.07 11.37
N VAL A 70 0.84 -4.71 10.50
CA VAL A 70 1.94 -3.80 10.85
C VAL A 70 1.40 -2.44 11.26
N TRP A 71 0.50 -1.88 10.46
CA TRP A 71 -0.11 -0.58 10.74
C TRP A 71 -0.88 -0.58 12.07
N ARG A 72 -1.66 -1.60 12.38
CA ARG A 72 -2.35 -1.76 13.67
C ARG A 72 -1.38 -1.84 14.85
N ARG A 73 -0.27 -2.56 14.70
CA ARG A 73 0.77 -2.66 15.74
C ARG A 73 1.39 -1.30 16.04
N GLU A 74 1.65 -0.49 15.03
CA GLU A 74 2.16 0.88 15.18
C GLU A 74 1.16 1.78 15.91
N GLN A 75 -0.14 1.68 15.60
CA GLN A 75 -1.18 2.46 16.27
C GLN A 75 -1.28 2.15 17.76
N ARG A 76 -0.98 0.91 18.17
CA ARG A 76 -1.03 0.48 19.57
C ARG A 76 0.22 0.82 20.37
N ARG A 77 1.32 1.22 19.73
CA ARG A 77 2.51 1.69 20.43
C ARG A 77 2.21 3.06 21.02
N PRO A 78 2.39 3.25 22.35
CA PRO A 78 2.28 4.58 22.93
C PRO A 78 3.29 5.50 22.23
N HIS A 79 2.81 6.67 21.80
CA HIS A 79 3.64 7.69 21.17
C HIS A 79 4.66 8.21 22.21
N THR A 80 5.80 7.56 22.29
CA THR A 80 6.99 8.21 22.79
C THR A 80 7.50 9.06 21.64
N SER A 81 7.27 10.35 21.74
CA SER A 81 7.69 11.34 20.75
C SER A 81 9.21 11.35 20.66
N LEU A 82 9.72 10.66 19.66
CA LEU A 82 11.03 10.93 19.08
C LEU A 82 10.75 11.30 17.63
N SER A 83 10.78 12.60 17.39
CA SER A 83 10.84 13.17 16.05
C SER A 83 12.12 12.69 15.41
N ILE A 84 12.07 11.61 14.68
CA ILE A 84 13.06 11.28 13.69
C ILE A 84 12.51 11.84 12.39
N SER A 85 13.10 12.95 11.96
CA SER A 85 12.93 13.49 10.63
C SER A 85 13.21 12.38 9.61
N HIS A 86 12.16 11.91 8.96
CA HIS A 86 12.32 11.01 7.82
C HIS A 86 12.81 11.84 6.65
N GLU A 87 14.07 11.64 6.29
CA GLU A 87 14.55 11.96 4.95
C GLU A 87 13.63 11.26 3.93
N GLU A 88 13.11 12.07 3.03
CA GLU A 88 12.31 11.62 1.88
C GLU A 88 13.16 10.73 0.98
N THR A 89 13.05 9.43 1.13
CA THR A 89 13.53 8.50 0.11
C THR A 89 12.35 8.24 -0.83
N GLN A 90 12.41 8.82 -2.02
CA GLN A 90 11.44 8.59 -3.09
C GLN A 90 11.42 7.11 -3.45
N PRO A 91 10.25 6.44 -3.47
CA PRO A 91 10.15 5.09 -4.00
C PRO A 91 10.29 5.15 -5.53
N ALA A 92 11.24 4.39 -6.05
CA ALA A 92 11.40 4.19 -7.48
C ALA A 92 10.17 3.48 -8.06
N ALA A 93 9.59 4.05 -9.10
CA ALA A 93 8.46 3.48 -9.82
C ALA A 93 8.85 2.20 -10.58
N PRO A 94 8.01 1.15 -10.58
CA PRO A 94 8.14 0.07 -11.55
C PRO A 94 7.61 0.55 -12.92
N GLY A 95 8.43 0.32 -13.94
CA GLY A 95 8.25 0.82 -15.27
C GLY A 95 7.06 0.30 -16.07
N SER A 96 6.79 1.07 -17.08
CA SER A 96 6.04 0.92 -18.33
C SER A 96 4.54 1.20 -18.26
N SER A 97 4.21 2.46 -18.50
CA SER A 97 3.14 2.86 -19.43
C SER A 97 3.30 4.34 -19.77
N SER A 98 2.83 4.75 -20.91
CA SER A 98 2.97 6.05 -21.59
C SER A 98 3.44 7.24 -20.74
N LEU A 99 4.40 8.01 -21.21
CA LEU A 99 5.02 9.16 -20.52
C LEU A 99 4.03 10.13 -19.84
N GLU A 100 2.87 10.36 -20.44
CA GLU A 100 1.80 11.20 -19.87
C GLU A 100 1.11 10.58 -18.65
N GLY A 101 0.94 9.25 -18.63
CA GLY A 101 0.36 8.53 -17.49
C GLY A 101 1.29 8.51 -16.29
N ASP A 102 2.59 8.46 -16.52
CA ASP A 102 3.60 8.44 -15.44
C ASP A 102 3.72 9.83 -14.77
N GLU A 103 3.66 10.91 -15.53
CA GLU A 103 3.67 12.28 -14.98
C GLU A 103 2.45 12.56 -14.10
N LEU A 104 1.27 12.19 -14.54
CA LEU A 104 0.05 12.34 -13.75
C LEU A 104 0.07 11.47 -12.47
N SER A 105 0.55 10.23 -12.59
CA SER A 105 0.67 9.32 -11.44
C SER A 105 1.65 9.86 -10.39
N GLU A 106 2.76 10.44 -10.83
CA GLU A 106 3.73 11.07 -9.94
C GLU A 106 3.17 12.36 -9.30
N ALA A 107 2.44 13.17 -10.07
CA ALA A 107 1.77 14.34 -9.55
C ALA A 107 0.71 13.99 -8.48
N ILE A 108 -0.07 12.93 -8.69
CA ILE A 108 -1.03 12.41 -7.69
C ILE A 108 -0.28 11.98 -6.42
N ARG A 109 0.81 11.23 -6.56
CA ARG A 109 1.61 10.76 -5.42
C ARG A 109 2.21 11.92 -4.63
N LYS A 110 2.76 12.91 -5.32
CA LYS A 110 3.29 14.13 -4.72
C LYS A 110 2.20 14.93 -3.99
N ALA A 111 1.04 15.11 -4.60
CA ALA A 111 -0.10 15.76 -3.97
C ALA A 111 -0.58 14.98 -2.72
N ALA A 112 -0.65 13.66 -2.80
CA ALA A 112 -1.03 12.80 -1.68
C ALA A 112 -0.03 12.87 -0.51
N SER A 113 1.25 13.10 -0.77
CA SER A 113 2.28 13.25 0.27
C SER A 113 2.10 14.51 1.12
N THR A 114 1.35 15.51 0.63
CA THR A 114 1.04 16.74 1.38
C THR A 114 -0.19 16.63 2.27
N LEU A 115 -0.91 15.50 2.21
CA LEU A 115 -2.09 15.27 3.06
C LEU A 115 -1.70 15.15 4.54
N PRO A 116 -2.58 15.58 5.46
CA PRO A 116 -2.42 15.26 6.87
C PRO A 116 -2.21 13.76 7.08
N ARG A 117 -1.40 13.39 8.07
CA ARG A 117 -0.98 11.98 8.29
C ARG A 117 -2.15 10.99 8.34
N SER A 118 -3.24 11.35 9.00
CA SER A 118 -4.44 10.50 9.07
C SER A 118 -5.14 10.33 7.72
N GLU A 119 -5.32 11.41 6.98
CA GLU A 119 -5.94 11.38 5.66
C GLU A 119 -5.06 10.67 4.63
N GLY A 120 -3.76 10.91 4.67
CA GLY A 120 -2.79 10.24 3.81
C GLY A 120 -2.77 8.72 3.98
N ARG A 121 -2.92 8.23 5.22
CA ARG A 121 -3.04 6.80 5.51
C ARG A 121 -4.32 6.20 4.93
N LEU A 122 -5.45 6.84 5.13
CA LEU A 122 -6.73 6.38 4.56
C LEU A 122 -6.71 6.44 3.03
N TRP A 123 -6.10 7.48 2.47
CA TRP A 123 -5.93 7.60 1.02
C TRP A 123 -5.13 6.45 0.42
N ARG A 124 -4.03 6.05 1.04
CA ARG A 124 -3.24 4.88 0.59
C ARG A 124 -4.05 3.59 0.61
N LEU A 125 -4.80 3.34 1.70
CA LEU A 125 -5.66 2.17 1.80
C LEU A 125 -6.73 2.16 0.69
N PHE A 126 -7.28 3.31 0.37
CA PHE A 126 -8.28 3.46 -0.68
C PHE A 126 -7.69 3.38 -2.09
N ALA A 127 -6.71 4.25 -2.40
CA ALA A 127 -6.24 4.45 -3.77
C ALA A 127 -5.22 3.38 -4.20
N GLU A 128 -4.31 2.96 -3.30
CA GLU A 128 -3.22 2.04 -3.63
C GLU A 128 -3.58 0.59 -3.30
N ALA A 129 -4.25 0.34 -2.18
CA ALA A 129 -4.68 -1.00 -1.80
C ALA A 129 -6.05 -1.39 -2.35
N GLY A 130 -6.79 -0.45 -2.96
CA GLY A 130 -8.10 -0.70 -3.55
C GLY A 130 -9.18 -1.10 -2.55
N MET A 131 -9.10 -0.60 -1.31
CA MET A 131 -10.05 -0.93 -0.24
C MET A 131 -11.26 0.00 -0.27
N ALA A 132 -12.45 -0.55 -0.05
CA ALA A 132 -13.65 0.24 0.13
C ALA A 132 -13.66 0.95 1.50
N ALA A 133 -14.41 2.06 1.62
CA ALA A 133 -14.51 2.80 2.87
C ALA A 133 -15.01 1.94 4.06
N ALA A 134 -15.91 0.98 3.80
CA ALA A 134 -16.38 0.04 4.82
C ALA A 134 -15.27 -0.91 5.29
N GLU A 135 -14.41 -1.39 4.40
CA GLU A 135 -13.25 -2.23 4.73
C GLU A 135 -12.22 -1.43 5.53
N ILE A 136 -11.94 -0.19 5.13
CA ILE A 136 -11.05 0.71 5.86
C ILE A 136 -11.61 0.98 7.26
N SER A 137 -12.91 1.23 7.40
CA SER A 137 -13.59 1.41 8.69
C SER A 137 -13.42 0.19 9.61
N ALA A 138 -13.62 -1.01 9.08
CA ALA A 138 -13.49 -2.25 9.84
C ALA A 138 -12.06 -2.48 10.36
N ILE A 139 -11.05 -2.04 9.61
CA ILE A 139 -9.64 -2.22 9.94
C ILE A 139 -9.12 -1.15 10.88
N THR A 140 -9.50 0.10 10.62
CA THR A 140 -8.99 1.26 11.35
C THR A 140 -9.78 1.59 12.60
N GLU A 141 -10.92 0.93 12.79
CA GLU A 141 -11.90 1.23 13.86
C GLU A 141 -12.45 2.69 13.80
N VAL A 142 -12.21 3.37 12.68
CA VAL A 142 -12.78 4.69 12.40
C VAL A 142 -14.17 4.51 11.80
N ASN A 143 -15.13 5.28 12.25
CA ASN A 143 -16.49 5.23 11.72
C ASN A 143 -16.51 5.41 10.19
N VAL A 144 -17.29 4.60 9.47
CA VAL A 144 -17.35 4.62 7.99
C VAL A 144 -17.70 5.99 7.41
N ARG A 145 -18.55 6.76 8.09
CA ARG A 145 -18.89 8.12 7.68
C ARG A 145 -17.68 9.06 7.79
N SER A 146 -16.90 8.92 8.86
CA SER A 146 -15.66 9.69 9.04
C SER A 146 -14.62 9.30 7.99
N VAL A 147 -14.47 8.01 7.68
CA VAL A 147 -13.59 7.53 6.59
C VAL A 147 -14.01 8.17 5.27
N SER A 148 -15.30 8.13 4.93
CA SER A 148 -15.83 8.72 3.69
C SER A 148 -15.59 10.22 3.61
N THR A 149 -15.77 10.95 4.72
CA THR A 149 -15.49 12.37 4.80
C THR A 149 -14.01 12.68 4.59
N MET A 150 -13.13 11.95 5.27
CA MET A 150 -11.67 12.13 5.13
C MET A 150 -11.18 11.79 3.72
N LEU A 151 -11.71 10.75 3.09
CA LEU A 151 -11.40 10.42 1.70
C LEU A 151 -11.89 11.49 0.72
N SER A 152 -13.05 12.11 0.99
CA SER A 152 -13.56 13.22 0.19
C SER A 152 -12.67 14.45 0.32
N HIS A 153 -12.21 14.79 1.53
CA HIS A 153 -11.25 15.88 1.73
C HIS A 153 -9.92 15.60 1.03
N ALA A 154 -9.40 14.40 1.17
CA ALA A 154 -8.16 13.98 0.49
C ALA A 154 -8.27 14.11 -1.03
N ARG A 155 -9.38 13.63 -1.61
CA ARG A 155 -9.65 13.74 -3.04
C ARG A 155 -9.71 15.20 -3.50
N ASN A 156 -10.43 16.04 -2.79
CA ASN A 156 -10.55 17.45 -3.12
C ASN A 156 -9.21 18.18 -3.02
N HIS A 157 -8.41 17.87 -2.02
CA HIS A 157 -7.07 18.43 -1.85
C HIS A 157 -6.15 18.04 -3.01
N ILE A 158 -6.11 16.75 -3.35
CA ILE A 158 -5.31 16.26 -4.48
C ILE A 158 -5.78 16.90 -5.78
N TYR A 159 -7.09 16.91 -6.04
CA TYR A 159 -7.67 17.53 -7.24
C TYR A 159 -7.25 19.00 -7.39
N LYS A 160 -7.34 19.78 -6.30
CA LYS A 160 -6.92 21.18 -6.28
C LYS A 160 -5.46 21.34 -6.68
N LEU A 161 -4.56 20.55 -6.11
CA LEU A 161 -3.13 20.61 -6.43
C LEU A 161 -2.82 20.18 -7.86
N LEU A 162 -3.53 19.20 -8.40
CA LEU A 162 -3.38 18.78 -9.80
C LEU A 162 -3.85 19.87 -10.77
N LYS A 163 -4.93 20.55 -10.43
CA LYS A 163 -5.44 21.69 -11.22
C LYS A 163 -4.47 22.86 -11.19
N GLU A 164 -3.98 23.24 -10.01
CA GLU A 164 -2.97 24.29 -9.84
C GLU A 164 -1.65 23.97 -10.55
N GLY A 165 -1.29 22.69 -10.63
CA GLY A 165 -0.12 22.21 -11.36
C GLY A 165 -0.30 22.07 -12.88
N GLY A 166 -1.52 22.30 -13.40
CA GLY A 166 -1.82 22.17 -14.83
C GLY A 166 -1.88 20.74 -15.35
N TYR A 167 -2.06 19.74 -14.48
CA TYR A 167 -2.16 18.33 -14.86
C TYR A 167 -3.58 17.92 -15.29
N ILE A 168 -4.58 18.72 -14.92
CA ILE A 168 -6.00 18.50 -15.26
C ILE A 168 -6.65 19.84 -15.61
N ASP A 169 -7.50 19.82 -16.62
CA ASP A 169 -8.34 20.94 -17.03
C ASP A 169 -9.68 20.97 -16.28
N GLU A 170 -10.48 22.01 -16.49
CA GLU A 170 -11.82 22.13 -15.88
C GLU A 170 -12.79 21.04 -16.30
#